data_be28c51faa382dbae38e22ec056b4360
#
_entry.id   be28c51faa382dbae38e22ec056b4360
#
_cell.length_a   1.000
_cell.length_b   1.000
_cell.length_c   1.000
_cell.angle_alpha   90.00
_cell.angle_beta   90.00
_cell.angle_gamma   90.00
#
_symmetry.space_group_name_H-M   'P 1'
#
loop_
_entity.id
_entity.type
_entity.pdbx_description
1 polymer ?
#
loop_
_entity_poly.entity_id
_entity_poly.type
_entity_poly.pdbx_seq_one_letter_code
_entity_poly.pdbx_strand_id
1 'polypeptide(L)'
;MPGRCQLYLAAPAAFPPDFAARLAAVLDAAPVACLRLPALPEAAEFLRFAQARDIAALLDGNAELAQRLGADGVHLTDGAEFAAARRLLGDQAIVGVHCGSSRHAAMLAADAGADYVAVDADLELVAWWAEVMVVPVVVELGDNIARAAEFAAAGADFVLAGAPIFNDPAGAPAAAAKLAAEIA
;
A
#
# COMPACT_ATOMS: atom_id res chain seq x y z
N MET A 1 17.80 2.69 -14.17
CA MET A 1 17.51 3.67 -13.13
C MET A 1 16.53 2.97 -12.19
N PRO A 2 16.81 2.83 -10.88
CA PRO A 2 15.75 2.41 -9.97
C PRO A 2 14.58 3.37 -10.14
N GLY A 3 13.37 2.83 -10.21
CA GLY A 3 12.16 3.63 -10.27
C GLY A 3 12.09 4.54 -9.04
N ARG A 4 11.47 5.70 -9.18
CA ARG A 4 11.25 6.61 -8.05
C ARG A 4 10.29 5.93 -7.06
N CYS A 5 10.66 5.83 -5.79
CA CYS A 5 9.79 5.29 -4.75
C CYS A 5 8.50 6.11 -4.66
N GLN A 6 7.36 5.45 -4.45
CA GLN A 6 6.05 6.09 -4.45
C GLN A 6 5.33 5.92 -3.11
N LEU A 7 4.45 6.86 -2.80
CA LEU A 7 3.63 6.80 -1.59
C LEU A 7 2.44 5.85 -1.78
N TYR A 8 2.34 4.86 -0.91
CA TYR A 8 1.18 4.00 -0.73
C TYR A 8 0.50 4.40 0.60
N LEU A 9 -0.72 4.89 0.53
CA LEU A 9 -1.44 5.42 1.69
C LEU A 9 -2.36 4.35 2.27
N ALA A 10 -2.29 4.11 3.59
CA ALA A 10 -3.25 3.25 4.30
C ALA A 10 -4.26 4.11 5.07
N ALA A 11 -5.54 3.87 4.81
CA ALA A 11 -6.62 4.48 5.58
C ALA A 11 -6.69 3.91 7.00
N PRO A 12 -7.27 4.63 7.97
CA PRO A 12 -7.51 4.11 9.31
C PRO A 12 -8.48 2.92 9.27
N ALA A 13 -8.41 2.06 10.30
CA ALA A 13 -9.23 0.86 10.42
C ALA A 13 -10.76 1.13 10.48
N ALA A 14 -11.14 2.35 10.84
CA ALA A 14 -12.51 2.86 10.78
C ALA A 14 -12.50 4.30 10.26
N PHE A 15 -13.52 4.68 9.53
CA PHE A 15 -13.59 6.02 8.95
C PHE A 15 -14.19 7.02 9.94
N PRO A 16 -13.41 8.01 10.44
CA PRO A 16 -13.98 9.10 11.22
C PRO A 16 -14.90 9.98 10.34
N PRO A 17 -15.83 10.73 10.93
CA PRO A 17 -16.83 11.53 10.18
C PRO A 17 -16.23 12.53 9.20
N ASP A 18 -15.01 13.00 9.46
CA ASP A 18 -14.27 13.95 8.63
C ASP A 18 -13.30 13.29 7.64
N PHE A 19 -13.28 11.95 7.56
CA PHE A 19 -12.29 11.21 6.78
C PHE A 19 -12.31 11.59 5.29
N ALA A 20 -13.50 11.75 4.70
CA ALA A 20 -13.62 12.13 3.29
C ALA A 20 -12.90 13.45 2.97
N ALA A 21 -13.10 14.48 3.82
CA ALA A 21 -12.44 15.77 3.63
C ALA A 21 -10.92 15.68 3.86
N ARG A 22 -10.49 14.90 4.85
CA ARG A 22 -9.06 14.68 5.14
C ARG A 22 -8.37 13.92 4.03
N LEU A 23 -9.00 12.85 3.52
CA LEU A 23 -8.48 12.07 2.40
C LEU A 23 -8.36 12.96 1.14
N ALA A 24 -9.39 13.74 0.82
CA ALA A 24 -9.34 14.66 -0.30
C ALA A 24 -8.15 15.62 -0.21
N ALA A 25 -7.97 16.26 0.95
CA ALA A 25 -6.87 17.18 1.18
C ALA A 25 -5.48 16.51 1.07
N VAL A 26 -5.35 15.25 1.50
CA VAL A 26 -4.10 14.48 1.34
C VAL A 26 -3.82 14.17 -0.13
N LEU A 27 -4.82 13.69 -0.87
CA LEU A 27 -4.66 13.34 -2.29
C LEU A 27 -4.41 14.56 -3.18
N ASP A 28 -4.89 15.74 -2.77
CA ASP A 28 -4.61 17.00 -3.48
C ASP A 28 -3.21 17.56 -3.15
N ALA A 29 -2.63 17.20 -1.99
CA ALA A 29 -1.35 17.72 -1.51
C ALA A 29 -0.13 16.85 -1.90
N ALA A 30 -0.32 15.55 -2.15
CA ALA A 30 0.76 14.62 -2.39
C ALA A 30 0.43 13.62 -3.52
N PRO A 31 1.42 13.22 -4.34
CA PRO A 31 1.25 12.14 -5.30
C PRO A 31 1.15 10.80 -4.55
N VAL A 32 -0.05 10.24 -4.49
CA VAL A 32 -0.35 8.93 -3.92
C VAL A 32 -0.56 7.93 -5.06
N ALA A 33 0.20 6.86 -5.09
CA ALA A 33 0.09 5.83 -6.14
C ALA A 33 -1.00 4.81 -5.84
N CYS A 34 -1.19 4.48 -4.57
CA CYS A 34 -2.16 3.48 -4.14
C CYS A 34 -2.79 3.86 -2.79
N LEU A 35 -4.06 3.54 -2.62
CA LEU A 35 -4.82 3.68 -1.38
C LEU A 35 -5.26 2.31 -0.88
N ARG A 36 -4.90 1.94 0.35
CA ARG A 36 -5.39 0.75 1.05
C ARG A 36 -6.50 1.13 2.02
N LEU A 37 -7.62 0.46 1.91
CA LEU A 37 -8.82 0.70 2.69
C LEU A 37 -9.18 -0.54 3.53
N PRO A 38 -9.70 -0.38 4.74
CA PRO A 38 -10.22 -1.50 5.52
C PRO A 38 -11.37 -2.17 4.78
N ALA A 39 -11.55 -3.49 4.99
CA ALA A 39 -12.61 -4.27 4.36
C ALA A 39 -13.98 -3.97 4.99
N LEU A 40 -14.47 -2.77 4.78
CA LEU A 40 -15.77 -2.28 5.25
C LEU A 40 -16.66 -1.92 4.05
N PRO A 41 -17.99 -2.14 4.13
CA PRO A 41 -18.92 -1.73 3.06
C PRO A 41 -18.83 -0.24 2.72
N GLU A 42 -18.56 0.61 3.70
CA GLU A 42 -18.39 2.05 3.57
C GLU A 42 -17.15 2.44 2.74
N ALA A 43 -16.20 1.53 2.56
CA ALA A 43 -15.03 1.75 1.70
C ALA A 43 -15.43 2.02 0.22
N ALA A 44 -16.63 1.61 -0.21
CA ALA A 44 -17.12 1.82 -1.58
C ALA A 44 -17.06 3.28 -2.06
N GLU A 45 -17.31 4.23 -1.18
CA GLU A 45 -17.22 5.65 -1.48
C GLU A 45 -15.77 6.05 -1.77
N PHE A 46 -14.84 5.63 -0.91
CA PHE A 46 -13.43 6.01 -0.99
C PHE A 46 -12.70 5.27 -2.12
N LEU A 47 -13.11 4.05 -2.47
CA LEU A 47 -12.67 3.36 -3.68
C LEU A 47 -12.94 4.21 -4.92
N ARG A 48 -14.21 4.59 -5.14
CA ARG A 48 -14.60 5.42 -6.29
C ARG A 48 -13.90 6.78 -6.29
N PHE A 49 -13.71 7.34 -5.10
CA PHE A 49 -13.03 8.63 -4.95
C PHE A 49 -11.57 8.59 -5.37
N ALA A 50 -10.84 7.52 -5.02
CA ALA A 50 -9.45 7.31 -5.42
C ALA A 50 -9.36 6.96 -6.93
N GLN A 51 -10.19 6.04 -7.40
CA GLN A 51 -10.23 5.61 -8.80
C GLN A 51 -10.54 6.75 -9.77
N ALA A 52 -11.42 7.69 -9.38
CA ALA A 52 -11.70 8.91 -10.18
C ALA A 52 -10.48 9.85 -10.32
N ARG A 53 -9.40 9.59 -9.58
CA ARG A 53 -8.12 10.32 -9.61
C ARG A 53 -6.98 9.47 -10.19
N ASP A 54 -7.30 8.34 -10.83
CA ASP A 54 -6.32 7.37 -11.34
C ASP A 54 -5.40 6.80 -10.24
N ILE A 55 -5.89 6.74 -9.00
CA ILE A 55 -5.20 6.14 -7.85
C ILE A 55 -5.74 4.74 -7.64
N ALA A 56 -4.87 3.72 -7.69
CA ALA A 56 -5.25 2.35 -7.40
C ALA A 56 -5.80 2.23 -5.97
N ALA A 57 -6.94 1.55 -5.80
CA ALA A 57 -7.59 1.43 -4.50
C ALA A 57 -7.86 -0.04 -4.16
N LEU A 58 -7.21 -0.52 -3.10
CA LEU A 58 -7.24 -1.91 -2.66
C LEU A 58 -7.97 -2.05 -1.32
N LEU A 59 -8.58 -3.22 -1.09
CA LEU A 59 -9.12 -3.59 0.22
C LEU A 59 -8.15 -4.49 1.00
N ASP A 60 -8.18 -4.37 2.32
CA ASP A 60 -7.47 -5.28 3.21
C ASP A 60 -8.18 -6.65 3.30
N GLY A 61 -7.45 -7.74 3.07
CA GLY A 61 -7.77 -9.10 3.47
C GLY A 61 -9.09 -9.72 2.97
N ASN A 62 -9.88 -9.05 2.12
CA ASN A 62 -11.19 -9.57 1.74
C ASN A 62 -11.44 -9.45 0.22
N ALA A 63 -11.04 -10.49 -0.51
CA ALA A 63 -11.17 -10.54 -1.96
C ALA A 63 -12.65 -10.55 -2.44
N GLU A 64 -13.56 -11.16 -1.69
CA GLU A 64 -14.98 -11.18 -2.04
C GLU A 64 -15.61 -9.79 -1.93
N LEU A 65 -15.28 -9.06 -0.88
CA LEU A 65 -15.72 -7.68 -0.73
C LEU A 65 -15.07 -6.77 -1.77
N ALA A 66 -13.77 -6.96 -2.05
CA ALA A 66 -13.07 -6.23 -3.10
C ALA A 66 -13.76 -6.38 -4.47
N GLN A 67 -14.08 -7.62 -4.87
CA GLN A 67 -14.83 -7.90 -6.10
C GLN A 67 -16.19 -7.20 -6.10
N ARG A 68 -16.96 -7.35 -5.01
CA ARG A 68 -18.30 -6.79 -4.89
C ARG A 68 -18.35 -5.28 -4.94
N LEU A 69 -17.35 -4.61 -4.35
CA LEU A 69 -17.26 -3.15 -4.33
C LEU A 69 -16.56 -2.55 -5.54
N GLY A 70 -15.96 -3.38 -6.41
CA GLY A 70 -15.21 -2.94 -7.58
C GLY A 70 -13.87 -2.29 -7.24
N ALA A 71 -13.18 -2.80 -6.20
CA ALA A 71 -11.81 -2.39 -5.90
C ALA A 71 -10.85 -2.83 -7.01
N ASP A 72 -9.74 -2.14 -7.19
CA ASP A 72 -8.71 -2.53 -8.16
C ASP A 72 -7.95 -3.80 -7.73
N GLY A 73 -8.14 -4.23 -6.47
CA GLY A 73 -7.57 -5.46 -5.95
C GLY A 73 -7.67 -5.61 -4.45
N VAL A 74 -6.80 -6.44 -3.90
CA VAL A 74 -6.76 -6.80 -2.48
C VAL A 74 -5.31 -6.84 -1.98
N HIS A 75 -5.13 -6.42 -0.73
CA HIS A 75 -3.91 -6.62 0.03
C HIS A 75 -4.13 -7.75 1.04
N LEU A 76 -3.47 -8.87 0.85
CA LEU A 76 -3.60 -10.05 1.71
C LEU A 76 -2.64 -9.97 2.89
N THR A 77 -3.09 -10.39 4.06
CA THR A 77 -2.29 -10.41 5.29
C THR A 77 -1.28 -11.54 5.34
N ASP A 78 -1.47 -12.56 4.50
CA ASP A 78 -0.53 -13.65 4.26
C ASP A 78 -0.77 -14.31 2.89
N GLY A 79 0.14 -15.20 2.48
CA GLY A 79 0.07 -15.88 1.19
C GLY A 79 -0.94 -17.04 1.10
N ALA A 80 -1.56 -17.47 2.19
CA ALA A 80 -2.43 -18.65 2.20
C ALA A 80 -3.68 -18.46 1.33
N GLU A 81 -4.19 -17.24 1.26
CA GLU A 81 -5.40 -16.91 0.49
C GLU A 81 -5.11 -16.49 -0.95
N PHE A 82 -3.83 -16.37 -1.35
CA PHE A 82 -3.44 -15.83 -2.65
C PHE A 82 -4.12 -16.52 -3.84
N ALA A 83 -4.03 -17.85 -3.90
CA ALA A 83 -4.60 -18.62 -5.01
C ALA A 83 -6.13 -18.48 -5.13
N ALA A 84 -6.83 -18.37 -4.00
CA ALA A 84 -8.28 -18.15 -3.96
C ALA A 84 -8.62 -16.73 -4.41
N ALA A 85 -7.90 -15.72 -3.91
CA ALA A 85 -8.09 -14.31 -4.28
C ALA A 85 -7.83 -14.09 -5.78
N ARG A 86 -6.71 -14.61 -6.30
CA ARG A 86 -6.36 -14.50 -7.73
C ARG A 86 -7.43 -15.14 -8.62
N ARG A 87 -7.91 -16.33 -8.27
CA ARG A 87 -8.97 -17.00 -9.02
C ARG A 87 -10.28 -16.22 -9.03
N LEU A 88 -10.62 -15.60 -7.90
CA LEU A 88 -11.85 -14.82 -7.74
C LEU A 88 -11.78 -13.48 -8.48
N LEU A 89 -10.67 -12.77 -8.35
CA LEU A 89 -10.52 -11.42 -8.89
C LEU A 89 -10.05 -11.39 -10.35
N GLY A 90 -9.40 -12.47 -10.81
CA GLY A 90 -8.83 -12.57 -12.15
C GLY A 90 -7.44 -11.89 -12.27
N ASP A 91 -6.88 -11.97 -13.49
CA ASP A 91 -5.49 -11.59 -13.76
C ASP A 91 -5.28 -10.07 -13.86
N GLN A 92 -6.34 -9.29 -13.96
CA GLN A 92 -6.26 -7.83 -14.08
C GLN A 92 -6.31 -7.12 -12.72
N ALA A 93 -6.71 -7.83 -11.67
CA ALA A 93 -6.77 -7.27 -10.34
C ALA A 93 -5.39 -7.29 -9.67
N ILE A 94 -5.12 -6.28 -8.86
CA ILE A 94 -3.90 -6.21 -8.05
C ILE A 94 -4.06 -7.10 -6.81
N VAL A 95 -3.21 -8.10 -6.66
CA VAL A 95 -3.17 -8.95 -5.47
C VAL A 95 -1.79 -8.85 -4.82
N GLY A 96 -1.71 -8.06 -3.77
CA GLY A 96 -0.50 -7.93 -2.95
C GLY A 96 -0.52 -8.84 -1.73
N VAL A 97 0.64 -9.24 -1.25
CA VAL A 97 0.79 -10.15 -0.10
C VAL A 97 1.73 -9.55 0.93
N HIS A 98 1.28 -9.44 2.18
CA HIS A 98 2.15 -9.13 3.31
C HIS A 98 2.96 -10.37 3.71
N CYS A 99 4.27 -10.20 3.82
CA CYS A 99 5.23 -11.27 4.08
C CYS A 99 6.02 -11.06 5.39
N GLY A 100 5.70 -10.03 6.16
CA GLY A 100 6.44 -9.66 7.36
C GLY A 100 7.93 -9.43 7.06
N SER A 101 8.81 -9.93 7.92
CA SER A 101 10.27 -9.88 7.73
C SER A 101 10.83 -11.18 7.10
N SER A 102 10.00 -11.97 6.41
CA SER A 102 10.40 -13.28 5.89
C SER A 102 10.75 -13.24 4.40
N ARG A 103 12.05 -13.35 4.06
CA ARG A 103 12.51 -13.54 2.67
C ARG A 103 11.83 -14.72 1.99
N HIS A 104 11.68 -15.82 2.73
CA HIS A 104 11.06 -17.03 2.19
C HIS A 104 9.59 -16.82 1.84
N ALA A 105 8.81 -16.19 2.71
CA ALA A 105 7.40 -15.87 2.43
C ALA A 105 7.27 -14.92 1.23
N ALA A 106 8.13 -13.90 1.15
CA ALA A 106 8.15 -12.97 0.04
C ALA A 106 8.47 -13.67 -1.30
N MET A 107 9.47 -14.56 -1.32
CA MET A 107 9.80 -15.35 -2.52
C MET A 107 8.64 -16.27 -2.94
N LEU A 108 7.99 -16.96 -1.99
CA LEU A 108 6.84 -17.80 -2.30
C LEU A 108 5.66 -17.00 -2.87
N ALA A 109 5.40 -15.80 -2.34
CA ALA A 109 4.36 -14.93 -2.86
C ALA A 109 4.69 -14.44 -4.28
N ALA A 110 5.94 -14.06 -4.54
CA ALA A 110 6.40 -13.67 -5.86
C ALA A 110 6.31 -14.82 -6.87
N ASP A 111 6.75 -16.02 -6.50
CA ASP A 111 6.68 -17.23 -7.35
C ASP A 111 5.22 -17.63 -7.64
N ALA A 112 4.30 -17.35 -6.71
CA ALA A 112 2.87 -17.57 -6.90
C ALA A 112 2.22 -16.54 -7.84
N GLY A 113 2.91 -15.44 -8.19
CA GLY A 113 2.43 -14.39 -9.09
C GLY A 113 1.77 -13.21 -8.38
N ALA A 114 2.18 -12.88 -7.16
CA ALA A 114 1.77 -11.65 -6.50
C ALA A 114 2.23 -10.42 -7.29
N ASP A 115 1.37 -9.40 -7.40
CA ASP A 115 1.70 -8.16 -8.10
C ASP A 115 2.68 -7.28 -7.32
N TYR A 116 2.72 -7.44 -6.01
CA TYR A 116 3.74 -6.89 -5.12
C TYR A 116 3.82 -7.72 -3.83
N VAL A 117 4.96 -7.63 -3.18
CA VAL A 117 5.12 -8.11 -1.80
C VAL A 117 5.21 -6.92 -0.85
N ALA A 118 4.56 -7.03 0.31
CA ALA A 118 4.71 -6.05 1.38
C ALA A 118 5.53 -6.65 2.51
N VAL A 119 6.49 -5.89 3.00
CA VAL A 119 7.41 -6.32 4.06
C VAL A 119 7.45 -5.30 5.19
N ASP A 120 7.79 -5.78 6.39
CA ASP A 120 8.07 -4.91 7.52
C ASP A 120 9.29 -4.00 7.21
N ALA A 121 9.48 -2.96 8.01
CA ALA A 121 10.56 -1.99 7.86
C ALA A 121 11.95 -2.59 8.22
N ASP A 122 12.38 -3.57 7.41
CA ASP A 122 13.67 -4.25 7.47
C ASP A 122 14.54 -3.81 6.29
N LEU A 123 15.55 -2.98 6.56
CA LEU A 123 16.40 -2.38 5.55
C LEU A 123 17.25 -3.43 4.79
N GLU A 124 17.71 -4.46 5.49
CA GLU A 124 18.52 -5.53 4.87
C GLU A 124 17.68 -6.36 3.91
N LEU A 125 16.43 -6.68 4.30
CA LEU A 125 15.50 -7.40 3.46
C LEU A 125 15.16 -6.59 2.18
N VAL A 126 14.85 -5.30 2.34
CA VAL A 126 14.49 -4.41 1.21
C VAL A 126 15.65 -4.26 0.24
N ALA A 127 16.88 -3.98 0.73
CA ALA A 127 18.05 -3.83 -0.11
C ALA A 127 18.37 -5.13 -0.88
N TRP A 128 18.29 -6.27 -0.20
CA TRP A 128 18.47 -7.57 -0.83
C TRP A 128 17.39 -7.83 -1.91
N TRP A 129 16.11 -7.54 -1.60
CA TRP A 129 15.00 -7.74 -2.53
C TRP A 129 15.18 -6.92 -3.82
N ALA A 130 15.50 -5.64 -3.66
CA ALA A 130 15.71 -4.72 -4.78
C ALA A 130 16.87 -5.15 -5.71
N GLU A 131 17.86 -5.88 -5.18
CA GLU A 131 19.00 -6.37 -5.96
C GLU A 131 18.65 -7.64 -6.76
N VAL A 132 17.83 -8.54 -6.21
CA VAL A 132 17.67 -9.91 -6.74
C VAL A 132 16.29 -10.20 -7.32
N MET A 133 15.28 -9.40 -7.04
CA MET A 133 13.89 -9.66 -7.42
C MET A 133 13.35 -8.57 -8.34
N VAL A 134 12.36 -8.94 -9.16
CA VAL A 134 11.70 -8.02 -10.10
C VAL A 134 10.27 -7.65 -9.66
N VAL A 135 9.68 -8.42 -8.74
CA VAL A 135 8.36 -8.13 -8.17
C VAL A 135 8.49 -6.91 -7.25
N PRO A 136 7.65 -5.89 -7.41
CA PRO A 136 7.71 -4.68 -6.59
C PRO A 136 7.63 -4.96 -5.09
N VAL A 137 8.40 -4.19 -4.30
CA VAL A 137 8.37 -4.26 -2.84
C VAL A 137 7.74 -3.01 -2.23
N VAL A 138 6.76 -3.23 -1.37
CA VAL A 138 6.14 -2.23 -0.51
C VAL A 138 6.71 -2.37 0.90
N VAL A 139 7.22 -1.29 1.47
CA VAL A 139 7.68 -1.29 2.86
C VAL A 139 6.60 -0.70 3.77
N GLU A 140 6.11 -1.51 4.70
CA GLU A 140 5.16 -1.04 5.72
C GLU A 140 5.92 -0.31 6.84
N LEU A 141 5.88 1.01 6.83
CA LEU A 141 6.67 1.82 7.77
C LEU A 141 6.14 1.78 9.20
N GLY A 142 4.84 1.47 9.41
CA GLY A 142 4.22 1.60 10.72
C GLY A 142 4.42 3.01 11.27
N ASP A 143 4.99 3.12 12.48
CA ASP A 143 5.32 4.40 13.10
C ASP A 143 6.70 4.96 12.68
N ASN A 144 7.47 4.22 11.85
CA ASN A 144 8.82 4.57 11.44
C ASN A 144 8.88 5.48 10.19
N ILE A 145 7.90 6.34 10.02
CA ILE A 145 7.76 7.23 8.86
C ILE A 145 9.02 8.09 8.61
N ALA A 146 9.75 8.46 9.66
CA ALA A 146 10.99 9.24 9.56
C ALA A 146 12.12 8.50 8.82
N ARG A 147 12.00 7.18 8.63
CA ARG A 147 12.98 6.35 7.92
C ARG A 147 12.64 6.10 6.45
N ALA A 148 11.59 6.71 5.95
CA ALA A 148 11.09 6.46 4.59
C ALA A 148 12.17 6.67 3.51
N ALA A 149 12.96 7.74 3.63
CA ALA A 149 14.06 8.03 2.70
C ALA A 149 15.15 6.94 2.69
N GLU A 150 15.41 6.28 3.83
CA GLU A 150 16.38 5.18 3.91
C GLU A 150 15.88 3.98 3.08
N PHE A 151 14.59 3.64 3.18
CA PHE A 151 13.99 2.56 2.42
C PHE A 151 13.88 2.86 0.93
N ALA A 152 13.53 4.10 0.57
CA ALA A 152 13.56 4.55 -0.81
C ALA A 152 14.96 4.43 -1.41
N ALA A 153 16.00 4.85 -0.69
CA ALA A 153 17.39 4.71 -1.11
C ALA A 153 17.85 3.25 -1.19
N ALA A 154 17.28 2.36 -0.37
CA ALA A 154 17.54 0.92 -0.41
C ALA A 154 16.85 0.21 -1.58
N GLY A 155 15.98 0.89 -2.32
CA GLY A 155 15.33 0.37 -3.52
C GLY A 155 13.88 -0.09 -3.31
N ALA A 156 13.20 0.38 -2.25
CA ALA A 156 11.76 0.18 -2.14
C ALA A 156 11.03 0.83 -3.31
N ASP A 157 10.09 0.11 -3.91
CA ASP A 157 9.23 0.68 -4.97
C ASP A 157 8.13 1.54 -4.35
N PHE A 158 7.63 1.13 -3.18
CA PHE A 158 6.63 1.88 -2.44
C PHE A 158 6.94 1.89 -0.95
N VAL A 159 6.59 2.99 -0.29
CA VAL A 159 6.48 3.04 1.17
C VAL A 159 5.02 3.20 1.57
N LEU A 160 4.56 2.36 2.47
CA LEU A 160 3.20 2.41 3.00
C LEU A 160 3.20 3.16 4.33
N ALA A 161 2.40 4.22 4.39
CA ALA A 161 2.18 5.02 5.59
C ALA A 161 0.68 5.23 5.82
N GLY A 162 0.25 5.23 7.07
CA GLY A 162 -1.16 5.38 7.44
C GLY A 162 -1.34 6.31 8.64
N ALA A 163 -1.49 5.76 9.84
CA ALA A 163 -1.75 6.53 11.06
C ALA A 163 -0.80 7.72 11.28
N PRO A 164 0.51 7.62 11.07
CA PRO A 164 1.42 8.77 11.21
C PRO A 164 1.09 9.94 10.28
N ILE A 165 0.51 9.67 9.10
CA ILE A 165 0.05 10.73 8.19
C ILE A 165 -1.22 11.37 8.72
N PHE A 166 -2.24 10.55 9.04
CA PHE A 166 -3.54 11.08 9.44
C PHE A 166 -3.54 11.72 10.83
N ASN A 167 -2.60 11.36 11.70
CA ASN A 167 -2.49 11.88 13.07
C ASN A 167 -1.37 12.91 13.26
N ASP A 168 -0.73 13.37 12.17
CA ASP A 168 0.34 14.34 12.26
C ASP A 168 -0.17 15.70 12.79
N PRO A 169 0.48 16.29 13.80
CA PRO A 169 0.07 17.57 14.38
C PRO A 169 0.15 18.75 13.41
N ALA A 170 0.99 18.67 12.37
CA ALA A 170 1.05 19.67 11.31
C ALA A 170 -0.07 19.51 10.26
N GLY A 171 -0.86 18.44 10.39
CA GLY A 171 -1.96 18.10 9.50
C GLY A 171 -1.58 17.08 8.43
N ALA A 172 -2.51 16.19 8.12
CA ALA A 172 -2.31 15.07 7.20
C ALA A 172 -1.81 15.50 5.80
N PRO A 173 -2.29 16.58 5.16
CA PRO A 173 -1.79 17.02 3.87
C PRO A 173 -0.31 17.40 3.89
N ALA A 174 0.11 18.13 4.94
CA ALA A 174 1.52 18.54 5.09
C ALA A 174 2.43 17.33 5.33
N ALA A 175 2.00 16.37 6.16
CA ALA A 175 2.74 15.14 6.42
C ALA A 175 2.90 14.30 5.14
N ALA A 176 1.83 14.14 4.37
CA ALA A 176 1.86 13.38 3.11
C ALA A 176 2.77 14.05 2.07
N ALA A 177 2.67 15.36 1.90
CA ALA A 177 3.52 16.11 0.97
C ALA A 177 5.00 16.02 1.34
N LYS A 178 5.32 16.14 2.64
CA LYS A 178 6.68 15.99 3.15
C LYS A 178 7.21 14.58 2.86
N LEU A 179 6.47 13.55 3.22
CA LEU A 179 6.88 12.16 2.99
C LEU A 179 7.11 11.88 1.51
N ALA A 180 6.19 12.30 0.64
CA ALA A 180 6.31 12.12 -0.80
C ALA A 180 7.56 12.81 -1.37
N ALA A 181 7.93 13.97 -0.83
CA ALA A 181 9.15 14.68 -1.25
C ALA A 181 10.44 14.00 -0.75
N GLU A 182 10.41 13.36 0.42
CA GLU A 182 11.56 12.66 1.00
C GLU A 182 11.90 11.33 0.28
N ILE A 183 10.91 10.68 -0.35
CA ILE A 183 11.08 9.40 -1.05
C ILE A 183 11.24 9.54 -2.57
N ALA A 184 11.21 10.76 -3.06
CA ALA A 184 11.18 11.09 -4.48
C ALA A 184 12.55 10.99 -5.17
#